data_3e3357893e461b23c2db04e2e119ee2c
#
_entry.id   3e3357893e461b23c2db04e2e119ee2c
#
_cell.length_a   1.000
_cell.length_b   1.000
_cell.length_c   1.000
_cell.angle_alpha   90.00
_cell.angle_beta   90.00
_cell.angle_gamma   90.00
#
_symmetry.space_group_name_H-M   'P 1'
#
loop_
_entity.id
_entity.type
_entity.pdbx_description
1 polymer ?
#
loop_
_entity_poly.entity_id
_entity_poly.type
_entity_poly.pdbx_seq_one_letter_code
_entity_poly.pdbx_strand_id
1 'polypeptide(L)'
;MLINMADEDIPVVILRRIRPGTKTEDFTSWEDQSFEEMDSTLAVQQYIQQNIRKEIGNIDGILEAPEGQDEGVWKYEHLRQFCLELNGLAVKLQAECSPDSCTQMTATEQWIFLCAAHKTPKECPAIDYTRHTLDGAACLLNSNKYFPSRVSIKESSVAKLGSVCRRXYTVIFSHAYFHHRQLFDDYENETYLCRRFTTFVTKYNLMSKDNLIVPILGEDNQAANESEA
;
A
#
# COMPACT_ATOMS: atom_id res chain seq x y z
N MET A 1 7.98 -62.30 -2.74
CA MET A 1 7.96 -61.54 -1.50
C MET A 1 8.19 -60.07 -1.88
N LEU A 2 7.06 -59.34 -2.03
CA LEU A 2 7.12 -57.92 -2.43
C LEU A 2 7.19 -57.10 -1.16
N ILE A 3 8.27 -56.37 -0.98
CA ILE A 3 8.45 -55.45 0.13
C ILE A 3 7.67 -54.19 -0.23
N ASN A 4 6.57 -53.97 0.47
CA ASN A 4 5.86 -52.69 0.45
C ASN A 4 6.79 -51.65 1.06
N MET A 5 7.28 -50.77 0.23
CA MET A 5 7.94 -49.54 0.71
C MET A 5 6.78 -48.64 1.20
N ALA A 6 6.72 -48.46 2.51
CA ALA A 6 5.81 -47.50 3.11
C ALA A 6 6.11 -46.10 2.56
N ASP A 7 5.08 -45.39 2.15
CA ASP A 7 5.15 -43.97 1.89
C ASP A 7 5.66 -43.29 3.16
N GLU A 8 6.88 -42.80 3.13
CA GLU A 8 7.39 -41.92 4.18
C GLU A 8 6.54 -40.64 4.13
N ASP A 9 5.72 -40.42 5.15
CA ASP A 9 5.03 -39.16 5.32
C ASP A 9 6.06 -38.03 5.38
N ILE A 10 6.22 -37.31 4.29
CA ILE A 10 7.04 -36.11 4.26
C ILE A 10 6.33 -35.10 5.19
N PRO A 11 6.97 -34.68 6.28
CA PRO A 11 6.30 -33.75 7.19
C PRO A 11 5.97 -32.45 6.46
N VAL A 12 4.70 -32.08 6.45
CA VAL A 12 4.26 -30.79 5.88
C VAL A 12 4.90 -29.69 6.71
N VAL A 13 5.89 -29.03 6.15
CA VAL A 13 6.53 -27.90 6.81
C VAL A 13 5.64 -26.68 6.61
N ILE A 14 4.95 -26.28 7.68
CA ILE A 14 4.18 -25.04 7.66
C ILE A 14 5.17 -23.87 7.68
N LEU A 15 5.33 -23.21 6.54
CA LEU A 15 6.16 -22.03 6.44
C LEU A 15 5.44 -20.84 7.10
N ARG A 16 6.01 -20.35 8.19
CA ARG A 16 5.52 -19.14 8.85
C ARG A 16 6.35 -17.94 8.34
N ARG A 17 5.65 -16.87 8.03
CA ARG A 17 6.23 -15.67 7.39
C ARG A 17 7.41 -15.10 8.14
N ILE A 18 7.29 -14.97 9.45
CA ILE A 18 8.34 -14.39 10.27
C ILE A 18 8.53 -15.27 11.50
N ARG A 19 9.69 -15.93 11.56
CA ARG A 19 10.16 -16.64 12.76
C ARG A 19 11.41 -15.93 13.25
N PRO A 20 11.63 -15.80 14.57
CA PRO A 20 12.92 -15.33 15.05
C PRO A 20 14.06 -16.14 14.43
N GLY A 21 15.03 -15.45 13.85
CA GLY A 21 16.19 -16.06 13.20
C GLY A 21 16.03 -16.31 11.71
N THR A 22 14.86 -16.02 11.10
CA THR A 22 14.72 -16.11 9.64
C THR A 22 15.65 -15.09 8.98
N LYS A 23 16.45 -15.54 8.02
CA LYS A 23 17.34 -14.66 7.26
C LYS A 23 16.56 -13.80 6.28
N THR A 24 17.06 -12.61 6.01
CA THR A 24 16.42 -11.65 5.09
C THR A 24 16.18 -12.26 3.71
N GLU A 25 17.14 -13.03 3.20
CA GLU A 25 17.06 -13.72 1.90
C GLU A 25 15.92 -14.75 1.84
N ASP A 26 15.50 -15.27 2.99
CA ASP A 26 14.44 -16.29 3.07
C ASP A 26 13.04 -15.66 3.23
N PHE A 27 12.93 -14.34 3.45
CA PHE A 27 11.64 -13.67 3.66
C PHE A 27 10.71 -13.80 2.44
N THR A 28 11.27 -13.93 1.26
CA THR A 28 10.52 -14.02 -0.01
C THR A 28 10.56 -15.39 -0.64
N SER A 29 11.20 -16.37 0.01
CA SER A 29 11.41 -17.72 -0.51
C SER A 29 10.19 -18.60 -0.18
N TRP A 30 9.08 -18.39 -0.88
CA TRP A 30 7.81 -19.12 -0.66
C TRP A 30 7.32 -19.72 -1.96
N GLU A 31 6.76 -20.91 -1.86
CA GLU A 31 6.06 -21.52 -2.98
C GLU A 31 4.76 -20.77 -3.26
N ASP A 32 4.48 -20.60 -4.55
CA ASP A 32 3.22 -20.00 -4.97
C ASP A 32 2.06 -20.96 -4.70
N GLN A 33 0.98 -20.43 -4.15
CA GLN A 33 -0.26 -21.16 -3.89
C GLN A 33 -1.40 -20.50 -4.64
N SER A 34 -2.35 -21.29 -5.14
CA SER A 34 -3.58 -20.72 -5.66
C SER A 34 -4.41 -20.13 -4.52
N PHE A 35 -5.26 -19.18 -4.83
CA PHE A 35 -6.08 -18.52 -3.79
C PHE A 35 -6.95 -19.55 -3.04
N GLU A 36 -7.47 -20.54 -3.76
CA GLU A 36 -8.34 -21.60 -3.21
C GLU A 36 -7.61 -22.51 -2.21
N GLU A 37 -6.29 -22.63 -2.34
CA GLU A 37 -5.46 -23.42 -1.43
C GLU A 37 -5.09 -22.67 -0.14
N MET A 38 -5.30 -21.36 -0.12
CA MET A 38 -4.96 -20.51 1.04
C MET A 38 -6.05 -20.58 2.11
N ASP A 39 -6.01 -21.60 2.96
CA ASP A 39 -7.00 -21.82 4.02
C ASP A 39 -6.62 -21.10 5.31
N SER A 40 -6.75 -19.76 5.29
CA SER A 40 -6.52 -18.96 6.51
C SER A 40 -7.29 -17.66 6.46
N THR A 41 -7.47 -17.02 7.63
CA THR A 41 -8.06 -15.68 7.72
C THR A 41 -7.16 -14.59 7.09
N LEU A 42 -5.94 -14.97 6.69
CA LEU A 42 -4.98 -14.07 6.06
C LEU A 42 -4.82 -14.37 4.56
N ALA A 43 -5.66 -15.22 3.99
CA ALA A 43 -5.56 -15.64 2.58
C ALA A 43 -5.45 -14.46 1.62
N VAL A 44 -6.34 -13.47 1.76
CA VAL A 44 -6.36 -12.28 0.89
C VAL A 44 -5.03 -11.53 0.98
N GLN A 45 -4.54 -11.30 2.20
CA GLN A 45 -3.26 -10.63 2.42
C GLN A 45 -2.10 -11.41 1.80
N GLN A 46 -2.08 -12.74 2.00
CA GLN A 46 -1.04 -13.62 1.45
C GLN A 46 -1.05 -13.55 -0.08
N TYR A 47 -2.22 -13.65 -0.68
CA TYR A 47 -2.39 -13.64 -2.13
C TYR A 47 -1.91 -12.33 -2.74
N ILE A 48 -2.30 -11.19 -2.16
CA ILE A 48 -1.82 -9.87 -2.62
C ILE A 48 -0.30 -9.80 -2.57
N GLN A 49 0.30 -10.21 -1.45
CA GLN A 49 1.76 -10.17 -1.27
C GLN A 49 2.48 -11.12 -2.23
N GLN A 50 1.90 -12.28 -2.49
CA GLN A 50 2.44 -13.24 -3.45
C GLN A 50 2.50 -12.62 -4.86
N ASN A 51 1.40 -12.01 -5.30
CA ASN A 51 1.32 -11.41 -6.63
C ASN A 51 2.29 -10.23 -6.78
N ILE A 52 2.46 -9.43 -5.73
CA ILE A 52 3.44 -8.33 -5.72
C ILE A 52 4.86 -8.89 -5.88
N ARG A 53 5.22 -9.94 -5.13
CA ARG A 53 6.56 -10.56 -5.23
C ARG A 53 6.80 -11.20 -6.58
N LYS A 54 5.77 -11.80 -7.15
CA LYS A 54 5.86 -12.53 -8.41
C LYS A 54 6.16 -11.59 -9.58
N GLU A 55 5.41 -10.50 -9.68
CA GLU A 55 5.57 -9.54 -10.79
C GLU A 55 5.04 -8.16 -10.38
N ILE A 56 5.90 -7.37 -9.76
CA ILE A 56 5.53 -6.08 -9.18
C ILE A 56 4.97 -5.08 -10.23
N GLY A 57 5.40 -5.21 -11.49
CA GLY A 57 4.93 -4.38 -12.60
C GLY A 57 3.57 -4.77 -13.17
N ASN A 58 3.06 -5.96 -12.84
CA ASN A 58 1.75 -6.44 -13.31
C ASN A 58 0.62 -5.86 -12.44
N ILE A 59 0.43 -4.56 -12.55
CA ILE A 59 -0.50 -3.81 -11.69
C ILE A 59 -1.94 -4.34 -11.83
N ASP A 60 -2.39 -4.59 -13.05
CA ASP A 60 -3.75 -5.08 -13.29
C ASP A 60 -3.97 -6.45 -12.65
N GLY A 61 -3.00 -7.36 -12.81
CA GLY A 61 -3.07 -8.69 -12.20
C GLY A 61 -3.05 -8.64 -10.67
N ILE A 62 -2.22 -7.76 -10.08
CA ILE A 62 -2.16 -7.57 -8.63
C ILE A 62 -3.51 -7.03 -8.10
N LEU A 63 -4.17 -6.18 -8.86
CA LEU A 63 -5.43 -5.52 -8.44
C LEU A 63 -6.67 -6.31 -8.83
N GLU A 64 -6.53 -7.44 -9.53
CA GLU A 64 -7.68 -8.28 -9.93
C GLU A 64 -8.08 -9.20 -8.79
N ALA A 65 -9.31 -9.04 -8.32
CA ALA A 65 -9.83 -9.85 -7.21
C ALA A 65 -10.11 -11.28 -7.69
N PRO A 66 -9.76 -12.31 -6.90
CA PRO A 66 -10.17 -13.67 -7.20
C PRO A 66 -11.69 -13.79 -7.27
N GLU A 67 -12.17 -14.78 -8.04
CA GLU A 67 -13.61 -15.03 -8.19
C GLU A 67 -14.26 -15.27 -6.82
N GLY A 68 -15.38 -14.58 -6.59
CA GLY A 68 -16.13 -14.70 -5.34
C GLY A 68 -15.58 -13.92 -4.15
N GLN A 69 -14.44 -13.26 -4.31
CA GLN A 69 -13.85 -12.47 -3.21
C GLN A 69 -14.69 -11.23 -2.89
N ASP A 70 -15.02 -11.04 -1.60
CA ASP A 70 -15.72 -9.83 -1.14
C ASP A 70 -14.89 -8.58 -1.48
N GLU A 71 -15.51 -7.66 -2.21
CA GLU A 71 -14.84 -6.45 -2.69
C GLU A 71 -14.42 -5.52 -1.54
N GLY A 72 -15.20 -5.45 -0.47
CA GLY A 72 -14.87 -4.64 0.71
C GLY A 72 -13.60 -5.15 1.39
N VAL A 73 -13.51 -6.46 1.57
CA VAL A 73 -12.31 -7.12 2.14
C VAL A 73 -11.11 -6.92 1.21
N TRP A 74 -11.32 -7.05 -0.09
CA TRP A 74 -10.26 -6.85 -1.10
C TRP A 74 -9.68 -5.43 -1.02
N LYS A 75 -10.55 -4.43 -1.01
CA LYS A 75 -10.15 -3.01 -0.86
C LYS A 75 -9.40 -2.77 0.46
N TYR A 76 -9.90 -3.35 1.54
CA TYR A 76 -9.32 -3.18 2.87
C TYR A 76 -7.91 -3.78 2.95
N GLU A 77 -7.72 -5.01 2.46
CA GLU A 77 -6.40 -5.67 2.52
C GLU A 77 -5.39 -5.00 1.58
N HIS A 78 -5.83 -4.53 0.40
CA HIS A 78 -4.95 -3.71 -0.46
C HIS A 78 -4.51 -2.43 0.25
N LEU A 79 -5.43 -1.73 0.92
CA LEU A 79 -5.07 -0.50 1.62
C LEU A 79 -4.11 -0.79 2.78
N ARG A 80 -4.29 -1.91 3.50
CA ARG A 80 -3.33 -2.35 4.52
C ARG A 80 -1.95 -2.58 3.91
N GLN A 81 -1.91 -3.25 2.75
CA GLN A 81 -0.65 -3.50 2.03
C GLN A 81 0.02 -2.19 1.60
N PHE A 82 -0.76 -1.24 1.06
CA PHE A 82 -0.22 0.08 0.70
C PHE A 82 0.37 0.79 1.93
N CYS A 83 -0.29 0.74 3.08
CA CYS A 83 0.25 1.34 4.30
C CYS A 83 1.59 0.70 4.72
N LEU A 84 1.72 -0.62 4.56
CA LEU A 84 2.99 -1.31 4.84
C LEU A 84 4.11 -0.82 3.92
N GLU A 85 3.83 -0.72 2.62
CA GLU A 85 4.83 -0.29 1.64
C GLU A 85 5.17 1.21 1.76
N LEU A 86 4.17 2.04 2.12
CA LEU A 86 4.40 3.47 2.38
C LEU A 86 5.33 3.71 3.56
N ASN A 87 5.41 2.80 4.53
CA ASN A 87 6.45 2.88 5.57
C ASN A 87 7.85 2.78 4.96
N GLY A 88 8.03 1.98 3.90
CA GLY A 88 9.29 1.91 3.15
C GLY A 88 9.65 3.24 2.53
N LEU A 89 8.69 3.89 1.86
CA LEU A 89 8.90 5.23 1.29
C LEU A 89 9.23 6.25 2.39
N ALA A 90 8.51 6.20 3.52
CA ALA A 90 8.76 7.11 4.65
C ALA A 90 10.18 6.94 5.22
N VAL A 91 10.67 5.69 5.28
CA VAL A 91 12.06 5.43 5.73
C VAL A 91 13.07 6.03 4.74
N LYS A 92 12.84 5.89 3.43
CA LYS A 92 13.70 6.49 2.42
C LYS A 92 13.67 8.03 2.52
N LEU A 93 12.49 8.62 2.69
CA LEU A 93 12.33 10.07 2.82
C LEU A 93 13.14 10.66 3.99
N GLN A 94 13.34 9.92 5.08
CA GLN A 94 14.09 10.41 6.25
C GLN A 94 15.51 10.88 5.89
N ALA A 95 16.09 10.38 4.81
CA ALA A 95 17.44 10.76 4.39
C ALA A 95 17.51 12.23 3.92
N GLU A 96 16.41 12.76 3.39
CA GLU A 96 16.37 14.09 2.79
C GLU A 96 15.33 15.01 3.44
N CYS A 97 14.21 14.42 3.86
CA CYS A 97 13.08 15.13 4.45
C CYS A 97 13.24 15.18 5.97
N SER A 98 14.01 16.15 6.44
CA SER A 98 14.26 16.35 7.88
C SER A 98 13.37 17.47 8.44
N PRO A 99 13.23 17.59 9.77
CA PRO A 99 12.53 18.74 10.36
C PRO A 99 13.15 20.09 10.01
N ASP A 100 14.43 20.14 9.63
CA ASP A 100 15.11 21.38 9.25
C ASP A 100 14.92 21.70 7.75
N SER A 101 14.85 20.66 6.88
CA SER A 101 14.69 20.88 5.44
C SER A 101 13.22 21.05 5.05
N CYS A 102 12.31 20.30 5.69
CA CYS A 102 10.87 20.32 5.41
C CYS A 102 10.09 20.63 6.69
N THR A 103 10.15 21.90 7.10
CA THR A 103 9.61 22.38 8.40
C THR A 103 8.08 22.25 8.50
N GLN A 104 7.39 22.14 7.34
CA GLN A 104 5.93 22.05 7.24
C GLN A 104 5.55 20.97 6.23
N MET A 105 4.37 20.41 6.37
CA MET A 105 3.82 19.49 5.36
C MET A 105 3.14 20.28 4.25
N THR A 106 3.68 20.16 3.06
CA THR A 106 3.11 20.75 1.85
C THR A 106 2.98 19.65 0.77
N ALA A 107 1.92 19.70 -0.02
CA ALA A 107 1.82 18.88 -1.24
C ALA A 107 2.52 19.62 -2.38
N THR A 108 2.00 20.81 -2.71
CA THR A 108 2.66 21.77 -3.59
C THR A 108 3.10 22.96 -2.74
N GLU A 109 3.86 23.88 -3.31
CA GLU A 109 4.37 25.05 -2.58
C GLU A 109 3.29 25.90 -1.92
N GLN A 110 2.08 25.86 -2.45
CA GLN A 110 0.98 26.74 -2.03
C GLN A 110 0.09 26.14 -0.94
N TRP A 111 0.15 24.81 -0.69
CA TRP A 111 -0.82 24.11 0.16
C TRP A 111 -0.12 23.53 1.40
N ILE A 112 -0.27 24.23 2.51
CA ILE A 112 0.22 23.79 3.83
C ILE A 112 -0.87 22.99 4.53
N PHE A 113 -0.51 21.86 5.09
CA PHE A 113 -1.44 20.96 5.79
C PHE A 113 -1.22 21.02 7.30
N LEU A 114 -2.29 21.27 8.05
CA LEU A 114 -2.28 21.18 9.51
C LEU A 114 -2.49 19.73 9.95
N CYS A 115 -1.63 19.24 10.81
CA CYS A 115 -1.66 17.87 11.31
C CYS A 115 -2.76 17.70 12.36
N ALA A 116 -3.69 16.79 12.10
CA ALA A 116 -4.82 16.49 12.98
C ALA A 116 -4.52 15.37 13.99
N ALA A 117 -3.28 14.91 14.08
CA ALA A 117 -2.88 13.92 15.09
C ALA A 117 -2.76 14.50 16.50
N HIS A 118 -2.83 15.82 16.61
CA HIS A 118 -2.67 16.56 17.86
C HIS A 118 -4.02 17.02 18.40
N LYS A 119 -4.06 17.32 19.71
CA LYS A 119 -5.29 17.81 20.37
C LYS A 119 -5.88 19.02 19.65
N THR A 120 -5.01 19.91 19.16
CA THR A 120 -5.38 21.03 18.28
C THR A 120 -4.54 20.89 17.01
N PRO A 121 -5.16 20.97 15.82
CA PRO A 121 -4.40 20.88 14.58
C PRO A 121 -3.27 21.90 14.53
N LYS A 122 -2.07 21.47 14.15
CA LYS A 122 -0.88 22.31 14.12
C LYS A 122 0.03 21.91 12.96
N GLU A 123 0.95 22.80 12.62
CA GLU A 123 2.02 22.50 11.66
C GLU A 123 2.97 21.46 12.25
N CYS A 124 3.39 20.53 11.42
CA CYS A 124 4.40 19.53 11.74
C CYS A 124 5.42 19.47 10.61
N PRO A 125 6.68 19.22 10.91
CA PRO A 125 7.63 18.86 9.84
C PRO A 125 7.05 17.74 8.96
N ALA A 126 7.35 17.77 7.68
CA ALA A 126 6.71 16.87 6.72
C ALA A 126 6.93 15.38 7.08
N ILE A 127 8.12 15.03 7.53
CA ILE A 127 8.42 13.65 7.92
C ILE A 127 7.59 13.20 9.14
N ASP A 128 7.40 14.07 10.13
CA ASP A 128 6.57 13.77 11.29
C ASP A 128 5.09 13.67 10.89
N TYR A 129 4.63 14.55 10.02
CA TYR A 129 3.26 14.48 9.48
C TYR A 129 3.04 13.15 8.75
N THR A 130 4.02 12.72 7.94
CA THR A 130 3.98 11.43 7.23
C THR A 130 3.79 10.28 8.23
N ARG A 131 4.60 10.25 9.30
CA ARG A 131 4.47 9.22 10.36
C ARG A 131 3.10 9.26 11.03
N HIS A 132 2.63 10.45 11.41
CA HIS A 132 1.32 10.63 12.03
C HIS A 132 0.19 10.14 11.11
N THR A 133 0.35 10.34 9.79
CA THR A 133 -0.64 9.90 8.80
C THR A 133 -0.69 8.37 8.73
N LEU A 134 0.47 7.72 8.69
CA LEU A 134 0.56 6.25 8.66
C LEU A 134 0.06 5.63 9.97
N ASP A 135 0.42 6.22 11.11
CA ASP A 135 -0.07 5.78 12.44
C ASP A 135 -1.59 5.90 12.53
N GLY A 136 -2.14 7.03 12.06
CA GLY A 136 -3.59 7.25 12.03
C GLY A 136 -4.31 6.24 11.13
N ALA A 137 -3.73 5.94 9.96
CA ALA A 137 -4.25 4.91 9.06
C ALA A 137 -4.22 3.53 9.73
N ALA A 138 -3.10 3.16 10.35
CA ALA A 138 -2.96 1.89 11.07
C ALA A 138 -3.97 1.78 12.21
N CYS A 139 -4.14 2.84 13.02
CA CYS A 139 -5.13 2.88 14.10
C CYS A 139 -6.54 2.67 13.57
N LEU A 140 -6.91 3.33 12.47
CA LEU A 140 -8.24 3.19 11.88
C LEU A 140 -8.46 1.78 11.32
N LEU A 141 -7.50 1.27 10.53
CA LEU A 141 -7.63 -0.05 9.89
C LEU A 141 -7.60 -1.21 10.92
N ASN A 142 -7.01 -1.01 12.08
CA ASN A 142 -7.02 -2.00 13.16
C ASN A 142 -8.14 -1.78 14.17
N SER A 143 -9.05 -0.82 13.93
CA SER A 143 -10.13 -0.49 14.85
C SER A 143 -11.26 -1.52 14.80
N ASN A 144 -11.51 -2.21 15.89
CA ASN A 144 -12.63 -3.15 16.01
C ASN A 144 -14.01 -2.47 15.87
N LYS A 145 -14.07 -1.15 16.05
CA LYS A 145 -15.30 -0.39 15.85
C LYS A 145 -15.71 -0.35 14.37
N TYR A 146 -14.71 -0.20 13.48
CA TYR A 146 -14.96 -0.07 12.04
C TYR A 146 -14.70 -1.36 11.26
N PHE A 147 -13.72 -2.14 11.68
CA PHE A 147 -13.28 -3.37 11.02
C PHE A 147 -13.19 -4.52 12.02
N PRO A 148 -14.36 -4.97 12.54
CA PRO A 148 -14.38 -6.07 13.52
C PRO A 148 -14.08 -7.44 12.92
N SER A 149 -14.11 -7.55 11.60
CA SER A 149 -13.90 -8.81 10.86
C SER A 149 -13.01 -8.54 9.65
N ARG A 150 -12.26 -9.57 9.25
CA ARG A 150 -11.47 -9.56 8.00
C ARG A 150 -12.09 -10.46 6.92
N VAL A 151 -13.26 -11.03 7.22
CA VAL A 151 -13.99 -11.93 6.30
C VAL A 151 -15.09 -11.15 5.56
N SER A 152 -15.67 -10.15 6.22
CA SER A 152 -16.68 -9.30 5.61
C SER A 152 -16.56 -7.87 6.19
N ILE A 153 -16.79 -6.88 5.37
CA ILE A 153 -16.66 -5.47 5.77
C ILE A 153 -17.95 -4.75 5.42
N LYS A 154 -18.52 -4.05 6.41
CA LYS A 154 -19.74 -3.26 6.23
C LYS A 154 -19.48 -2.12 5.25
N GLU A 155 -20.45 -1.84 4.40
CA GLU A 155 -20.37 -0.76 3.41
C GLU A 155 -20.04 0.61 4.05
N SER A 156 -20.61 0.89 5.22
CA SER A 156 -20.31 2.13 5.98
C SER A 156 -18.83 2.21 6.40
N SER A 157 -18.16 1.07 6.56
CA SER A 157 -16.73 1.01 6.87
C SER A 157 -15.89 1.14 5.59
N VAL A 158 -16.37 0.57 4.47
CA VAL A 158 -15.69 0.73 3.15
C VAL A 158 -15.57 2.21 2.81
N ALA A 159 -16.60 3.02 3.09
CA ALA A 159 -16.57 4.46 2.85
C ALA A 159 -15.41 5.17 3.58
N LYS A 160 -14.91 4.60 4.69
CA LYS A 160 -13.75 5.15 5.42
C LYS A 160 -12.43 4.92 4.70
N LEU A 161 -12.35 3.88 3.85
CA LEU A 161 -11.12 3.56 3.11
C LEU A 161 -10.75 4.71 2.16
N GLY A 162 -11.74 5.34 1.50
CA GLY A 162 -11.51 6.48 0.62
C GLY A 162 -10.85 7.67 1.34
N SER A 163 -11.26 7.93 2.59
CA SER A 163 -10.66 9.01 3.39
C SER A 163 -9.18 8.72 3.71
N VAL A 164 -8.86 7.45 3.98
CA VAL A 164 -7.47 7.03 4.22
C VAL A 164 -6.66 7.17 2.92
N CYS A 165 -7.21 6.68 1.81
CA CYS A 165 -6.57 6.77 0.49
C CYS A 165 -6.24 8.22 0.15
N ARG A 166 -7.22 9.12 0.29
CA ARG A 166 -7.03 10.53 0.01
C ARG A 166 -5.88 11.12 0.84
N ARG A 167 -5.84 10.81 2.11
CA ARG A 167 -4.78 11.30 2.99
C ARG A 167 -3.39 10.74 2.64
N UNK A 168 -3.37 9.49 2.27
CA UNK A 168 -2.34 8.96 1.95
C UNK A 168 -1.79 9.50 0.91
N TYR A 169 -2.51 9.75 -0.10
CA TYR A 169 -2.07 10.31 -1.39
C TYR A 169 -1.60 11.77 -1.31
N THR A 170 -2.47 12.64 -0.78
CA THR A 170 -2.19 14.09 -0.76
C THR A 170 -1.02 14.48 0.16
N VAL A 171 -0.73 13.66 1.15
CA VAL A 171 0.33 13.96 2.12
C VAL A 171 1.64 13.28 1.71
N ILE A 172 1.61 11.97 1.43
CA ILE A 172 2.85 11.22 1.30
C ILE A 172 3.36 11.24 -0.16
N PHE A 173 2.54 10.76 -1.10
CA PHE A 173 2.97 10.70 -2.51
C PHE A 173 3.21 12.10 -3.09
N SER A 174 2.30 13.04 -2.80
CA SER A 174 2.45 14.40 -3.35
C SER A 174 3.68 15.10 -2.78
N HIS A 175 3.89 15.01 -1.46
CA HIS A 175 5.08 15.62 -0.86
C HIS A 175 6.37 15.01 -1.43
N ALA A 176 6.42 13.68 -1.51
CA ALA A 176 7.59 12.99 -2.08
C ALA A 176 7.85 13.42 -3.53
N TYR A 177 6.79 13.49 -4.36
CA TYR A 177 6.89 13.85 -5.77
C TYR A 177 7.34 15.31 -5.97
N PHE A 178 6.73 16.25 -5.25
CA PHE A 178 6.99 17.69 -5.49
C PHE A 178 8.24 18.21 -4.78
N HIS A 179 8.68 17.58 -3.70
CA HIS A 179 9.80 18.08 -2.88
C HIS A 179 11.02 17.16 -2.86
N HIS A 180 10.87 15.87 -3.21
CA HIS A 180 11.96 14.89 -3.20
C HIS A 180 11.89 14.04 -4.47
N ARG A 181 11.88 14.72 -5.62
CA ARG A 181 11.58 14.12 -6.92
C ARG A 181 12.49 12.93 -7.27
N GLN A 182 13.81 13.08 -7.09
CA GLN A 182 14.74 11.99 -7.43
C GLN A 182 14.47 10.75 -6.58
N LEU A 183 14.32 10.96 -5.29
CA LEU A 183 14.02 9.87 -4.36
C LEU A 183 12.69 9.19 -4.72
N PHE A 184 11.69 9.99 -5.06
CA PHE A 184 10.37 9.48 -5.48
C PHE A 184 10.51 8.62 -6.74
N ASP A 185 11.19 9.14 -7.77
CA ASP A 185 11.35 8.43 -9.05
C ASP A 185 12.12 7.11 -8.86
N ASP A 186 13.21 7.12 -8.09
CA ASP A 186 13.99 5.92 -7.79
C ASP A 186 13.12 4.86 -7.08
N TYR A 187 12.37 5.27 -6.07
CA TYR A 187 11.49 4.38 -5.32
C TYR A 187 10.35 3.85 -6.19
N GLU A 188 9.75 4.71 -7.00
CA GLU A 188 8.64 4.35 -7.89
C GLU A 188 9.11 3.38 -8.98
N ASN A 189 10.30 3.59 -9.55
CA ASN A 189 10.88 2.69 -10.56
C ASN A 189 11.11 1.27 -10.00
N GLU A 190 11.43 1.16 -8.70
CA GLU A 190 11.63 -0.15 -8.05
C GLU A 190 10.31 -0.81 -7.64
N THR A 191 9.32 -0.03 -7.21
CA THR A 191 8.17 -0.57 -6.47
C THR A 191 6.83 -0.41 -7.18
N TYR A 192 6.73 0.47 -8.18
CA TYR A 192 5.46 0.82 -8.86
C TYR A 192 4.38 1.22 -7.84
N LEU A 193 4.76 1.72 -6.67
CA LEU A 193 3.84 1.89 -5.55
C LEU A 193 2.79 2.97 -5.81
N CYS A 194 3.22 4.14 -6.29
CA CYS A 194 2.29 5.25 -6.57
C CYS A 194 1.40 4.92 -7.76
N ARG A 195 1.95 4.33 -8.82
CA ARG A 195 1.19 3.89 -10.00
C ARG A 195 0.12 2.85 -9.60
N ARG A 196 0.53 1.83 -8.85
CA ARG A 196 -0.41 0.80 -8.37
C ARG A 196 -1.48 1.40 -7.46
N PHE A 197 -1.10 2.33 -6.58
CA PHE A 197 -2.06 3.02 -5.70
C PHE A 197 -3.05 3.85 -6.51
N THR A 198 -2.58 4.60 -7.51
CA THR A 198 -3.41 5.45 -8.38
C THR A 198 -4.40 4.58 -9.17
N THR A 199 -3.94 3.47 -9.75
CA THR A 199 -4.80 2.50 -10.44
C THR A 199 -5.84 1.92 -9.48
N PHE A 200 -5.43 1.54 -8.27
CA PHE A 200 -6.32 0.99 -7.25
C PHE A 200 -7.45 1.96 -6.88
N VAL A 201 -7.12 3.21 -6.56
CA VAL A 201 -8.15 4.18 -6.12
C VAL A 201 -9.09 4.56 -7.28
N THR A 202 -8.60 4.52 -8.50
CA THR A 202 -9.41 4.75 -9.71
C THR A 202 -10.33 3.56 -9.99
N LYS A 203 -9.76 2.34 -10.04
CA LYS A 203 -10.50 1.09 -10.31
C LYS A 203 -11.66 0.90 -9.33
N TYR A 204 -11.41 1.16 -8.04
CA TYR A 204 -12.38 0.94 -6.97
C TYR A 204 -13.15 2.20 -6.54
N ASN A 205 -13.02 3.29 -7.30
CA ASN A 205 -13.73 4.56 -7.08
C ASN A 205 -13.57 5.07 -5.63
N LEU A 206 -12.34 5.01 -5.11
CA LEU A 206 -12.03 5.43 -3.73
C LEU A 206 -11.63 6.90 -3.64
N MET A 207 -11.27 7.52 -4.77
CA MET A 207 -10.89 8.93 -4.86
C MET A 207 -11.36 9.51 -6.18
N SER A 208 -11.71 10.80 -6.18
CA SER A 208 -11.95 11.56 -7.41
C SER A 208 -10.63 11.74 -8.17
N LYS A 209 -10.69 11.65 -9.48
CA LYS A 209 -9.53 11.86 -10.36
C LYS A 209 -8.89 13.24 -10.16
N ASP A 210 -9.69 14.26 -9.85
CA ASP A 210 -9.22 15.63 -9.61
C ASP A 210 -8.24 15.74 -8.43
N ASN A 211 -8.23 14.75 -7.54
CA ASN A 211 -7.32 14.69 -6.40
C ASN A 211 -6.00 13.98 -6.72
N LEU A 212 -5.88 13.40 -7.93
CA LEU A 212 -4.68 12.64 -8.35
C LEU A 212 -3.69 13.60 -9.04
N ILE A 213 -3.01 14.40 -8.23
CA ILE A 213 -2.14 15.49 -8.69
C ILE A 213 -0.72 15.06 -9.07
N VAL A 214 -0.33 13.82 -8.76
CA VAL A 214 0.97 13.27 -9.20
C VAL A 214 0.78 12.67 -10.59
N PRO A 215 1.45 13.19 -11.64
CA PRO A 215 1.22 12.75 -13.03
C PRO A 215 1.95 11.44 -13.33
N ILE A 216 1.44 10.34 -12.80
CA ILE A 216 2.09 9.03 -12.88
C ILE A 216 1.39 8.06 -13.83
N LEU A 217 0.14 8.34 -14.19
CA LEU A 217 -0.60 7.52 -15.14
C LEU A 217 -0.36 8.02 -16.56
N GLY A 218 0.61 7.40 -17.20
CA GLY A 218 0.69 7.20 -18.61
C GLY A 218 0.95 8.38 -19.55
N GLU A 219 1.32 7.96 -20.68
CA GLU A 219 1.76 8.67 -21.87
C GLU A 219 0.67 9.54 -22.53
N ASP A 220 -0.58 9.47 -22.07
CA ASP A 220 -1.69 10.19 -22.69
C ASP A 220 -1.68 11.71 -22.41
N ASN A 221 -0.86 12.18 -21.46
CA ASN A 221 -0.78 13.60 -21.15
C ASN A 221 0.32 14.36 -21.92
N GLN A 222 1.14 13.66 -22.73
CA GLN A 222 2.11 14.36 -23.58
C GLN A 222 1.45 15.03 -24.79
N ALA A 223 0.32 14.49 -25.24
CA ALA A 223 -0.36 15.05 -26.40
C ALA A 223 -1.09 16.38 -26.14
N ALA A 224 -1.37 16.71 -24.88
CA ALA A 224 -2.10 17.92 -24.53
C ALA A 224 -1.20 19.17 -24.44
N ASN A 225 0.10 18.98 -24.14
CA ASN A 225 1.04 20.09 -24.00
C ASN A 225 1.71 20.53 -25.31
N GLU A 226 1.59 19.71 -26.38
CA GLU A 226 2.17 20.07 -27.68
C GLU A 226 1.20 20.86 -28.58
N SER A 227 -0.06 21.03 -28.14
CA SER A 227 -1.06 21.78 -28.94
C SER A 227 -1.19 23.26 -28.51
N GLU A 228 -0.42 23.72 -27.51
CA GLU A 228 -0.43 25.14 -27.05
C GLU A 228 0.93 25.83 -27.21
N ALA A 229 1.80 25.37 -28.11
CA ALA A 229 3.07 26.04 -28.43
C ALA A 229 3.02 26.68 -29.82
#